data_8dda8c017691698e060cabc1c2550aeb
#
_entry.id   8dda8c017691698e060cabc1c2550aeb
#
_cell.length_a   1.000
_cell.length_b   1.000
_cell.length_c   1.000
_cell.angle_alpha   90.00
_cell.angle_beta   90.00
_cell.angle_gamma   90.00
#
_symmetry.space_group_name_H-M   'P 1'
#
loop_
_entity.id
_entity.type
_entity.pdbx_description
1 polymer ?
#
loop_
_entity_poly.entity_id
_entity_poly.type
_entity_poly.pdbx_seq_one_letter_code
_entity_poly.pdbx_strand_id
1 'polypeptide(L)'
;MINIVLDTNCLISSFSKRGNYFNVWRGLHSGKYILYVSNEILEEYEEIISMKTNALIASNVIQALLNSPYVSLIDPHYHFHLIHADKDDNKFVDCAIAAGADYLVSNDAHFKVLSTISFPKLSVIDLATFSDLLEGRKLYNTSSSDDLMVNEEMVGYYNSFSKKMILVVVRSLQIF
;
A
#
# COMPACT_ATOMS: atom_id res chain seq x y z
N MET A 1 1.15 -14.53 -1.31
CA MET A 1 1.63 -13.16 -1.02
C MET A 1 0.40 -12.27 -1.01
N ILE A 2 0.28 -11.34 -0.08
CA ILE A 2 -0.90 -10.47 0.03
C ILE A 2 -0.85 -9.43 -1.09
N ASN A 3 -1.97 -9.20 -1.78
CA ASN A 3 -2.12 -8.22 -2.85
C ASN A 3 -2.95 -7.05 -2.33
N ILE A 4 -2.42 -5.83 -2.44
CA ILE A 4 -3.12 -4.65 -1.91
C ILE A 4 -3.10 -3.47 -2.88
N VAL A 5 -4.06 -2.58 -2.69
CA VAL A 5 -3.99 -1.18 -3.12
C VAL A 5 -3.90 -0.31 -1.87
N LEU A 6 -3.09 0.72 -1.91
CA LEU A 6 -2.83 1.59 -0.76
C LEU A 6 -3.29 3.02 -1.10
N ASP A 7 -4.11 3.59 -0.24
CA ASP A 7 -4.53 4.99 -0.35
C ASP A 7 -3.34 5.94 -0.14
N THR A 8 -3.34 7.09 -0.79
CA THR A 8 -2.26 8.08 -0.79
C THR A 8 -1.87 8.52 0.61
N ASN A 9 -2.84 8.79 1.49
CA ASN A 9 -2.54 9.20 2.86
C ASN A 9 -1.90 8.08 3.69
N CYS A 10 -2.30 6.83 3.43
CA CYS A 10 -1.70 5.65 4.04
C CYS A 10 -0.26 5.43 3.55
N LEU A 11 -0.01 5.60 2.25
CA LEU A 11 1.34 5.55 1.69
C LEU A 11 2.25 6.58 2.34
N ILE A 12 1.82 7.86 2.40
CA ILE A 12 2.59 8.95 3.00
C ILE A 12 2.87 8.68 4.48
N SER A 13 1.88 8.19 5.22
CA SER A 13 2.03 7.84 6.63
C SER A 13 3.06 6.74 6.88
N SER A 14 3.34 5.92 5.86
CA SER A 14 4.30 4.81 5.94
C SER A 14 5.76 5.22 5.74
N PHE A 15 6.05 6.42 5.18
CA PHE A 15 7.43 6.83 4.86
C PHE A 15 8.27 7.22 6.07
N SER A 16 7.64 7.73 7.13
CA SER A 16 8.37 8.25 8.28
C SER A 16 9.07 7.11 9.03
N LYS A 17 10.40 7.14 9.11
CA LYS A 17 11.19 6.18 9.88
C LYS A 17 10.85 6.16 11.38
N ARG A 18 10.38 7.28 11.91
CA ARG A 18 9.94 7.42 13.31
C ARG A 18 8.43 7.19 13.46
N GLY A 19 7.73 7.01 12.33
CA GLY A 19 6.29 6.75 12.32
C GLY A 19 5.96 5.30 12.68
N ASN A 20 4.78 5.10 13.24
CA ASN A 20 4.30 3.79 13.67
C ASN A 20 4.12 2.79 12.51
N TYR A 21 4.04 3.27 11.27
CA TYR A 21 3.72 2.47 10.09
C TYR A 21 4.90 2.29 9.12
N PHE A 22 6.12 2.58 9.56
CA PHE A 22 7.31 2.40 8.69
C PHE A 22 7.55 0.93 8.29
N ASN A 23 7.02 -0.02 9.06
CA ASN A 23 7.03 -1.45 8.72
C ASN A 23 6.26 -1.75 7.42
N VAL A 24 5.23 -0.95 7.05
CA VAL A 24 4.50 -1.07 5.79
C VAL A 24 5.43 -0.74 4.61
N TRP A 25 6.08 0.43 4.62
CA TRP A 25 7.06 0.79 3.61
C TRP A 25 8.20 -0.24 3.49
N ARG A 26 8.76 -0.64 4.62
CA ARG A 26 9.81 -1.65 4.66
C ARG A 26 9.31 -3.01 4.17
N GLY A 27 8.06 -3.36 4.47
CA GLY A 27 7.40 -4.59 4.04
C GLY A 27 7.30 -4.70 2.52
N LEU A 28 6.96 -3.60 1.82
CA LEU A 28 6.96 -3.53 0.37
C LEU A 28 8.34 -3.88 -0.19
N HIS A 29 9.40 -3.20 0.28
CA HIS A 29 10.75 -3.42 -0.24
C HIS A 29 11.37 -4.77 0.15
N SER A 30 10.80 -5.46 1.15
CA SER A 30 11.20 -6.81 1.54
C SER A 30 10.31 -7.92 0.97
N GLY A 31 9.35 -7.57 0.11
CA GLY A 31 8.49 -8.53 -0.57
C GLY A 31 7.45 -9.21 0.32
N LYS A 32 7.01 -8.55 1.39
CA LYS A 32 5.95 -9.10 2.24
C LYS A 32 4.57 -9.06 1.57
N TYR A 33 4.38 -8.15 0.60
CA TYR A 33 3.14 -7.99 -0.15
C TYR A 33 3.42 -7.41 -1.54
N ILE A 34 2.44 -7.47 -2.42
CA ILE A 34 2.44 -6.79 -3.73
C ILE A 34 1.54 -5.57 -3.64
N LEU A 35 2.08 -4.41 -4.04
CA LEU A 35 1.33 -3.19 -4.19
C LEU A 35 0.89 -3.03 -5.64
N TYR A 36 -0.42 -2.99 -5.87
CA TYR A 36 -0.99 -2.66 -7.17
C TYR A 36 -1.25 -1.16 -7.26
N VAL A 37 -0.89 -0.58 -8.39
CA VAL A 37 -1.10 0.84 -8.69
C VAL A 37 -1.58 1.00 -10.13
N SER A 38 -2.34 2.08 -10.40
CA SER A 38 -2.63 2.55 -11.74
C SER A 38 -1.82 3.83 -12.04
N ASN A 39 -1.82 4.28 -13.29
CA ASN A 39 -1.22 5.56 -13.64
C ASN A 39 -1.85 6.72 -12.86
N GLU A 40 -3.19 6.73 -12.73
CA GLU A 40 -3.93 7.74 -11.97
C GLU A 40 -3.53 7.77 -10.49
N ILE A 41 -3.31 6.58 -9.88
CA ILE A 41 -2.84 6.48 -8.50
C ILE A 41 -1.40 7.01 -8.37
N LEU A 42 -0.52 6.69 -9.32
CA LEU A 42 0.87 7.18 -9.31
C LEU A 42 0.93 8.70 -9.47
N GLU A 43 0.10 9.28 -10.34
CA GLU A 43 -0.03 10.72 -10.52
C GLU A 43 -0.48 11.40 -9.22
N GLU A 44 -1.49 10.86 -8.55
CA GLU A 44 -1.93 11.38 -7.25
C GLU A 44 -0.85 11.24 -6.18
N TYR A 45 -0.14 10.11 -6.12
CA TYR A 45 0.97 9.94 -5.19
C TYR A 45 2.02 11.02 -5.40
N GLU A 46 2.43 11.28 -6.67
CA GLU A 46 3.43 12.30 -7.00
C GLU A 46 2.96 13.69 -6.60
N GLU A 47 1.72 14.05 -6.95
CA GLU A 47 1.12 15.34 -6.64
C GLU A 47 1.08 15.58 -5.14
N ILE A 48 0.45 14.70 -4.37
CA ILE A 48 0.22 14.89 -2.93
C ILE A 48 1.54 14.82 -2.15
N ILE A 49 2.47 13.94 -2.52
CA ILE A 49 3.80 13.90 -1.91
C ILE A 49 4.56 15.20 -2.21
N SER A 50 4.51 15.69 -3.45
CA SER A 50 5.14 16.95 -3.84
C SER A 50 4.60 18.13 -3.05
N MET A 51 3.28 18.20 -2.86
CA MET A 51 2.61 19.25 -2.07
C MET A 51 2.98 19.19 -0.59
N LYS A 52 3.08 18.00 0.00
CA LYS A 52 3.38 17.79 1.42
C LYS A 52 4.88 17.85 1.74
N THR A 53 5.73 17.71 0.74
CA THR A 53 7.20 17.69 0.89
C THR A 53 7.87 18.58 -0.15
N ASN A 54 8.32 18.03 -1.25
CA ASN A 54 8.83 18.71 -2.45
C ASN A 54 8.89 17.73 -3.65
N ALA A 55 9.05 18.30 -4.85
CA ALA A 55 9.08 17.52 -6.10
C ALA A 55 10.21 16.47 -6.16
N LEU A 56 11.38 16.75 -5.54
CA LEU A 56 12.48 15.80 -5.53
C LEU A 56 12.16 14.55 -4.70
N ILE A 57 11.54 14.72 -3.54
CA ILE A 57 11.11 13.60 -2.70
C ILE A 57 10.01 12.81 -3.41
N ALA A 58 9.02 13.48 -4.01
CA ALA A 58 7.96 12.85 -4.79
C ALA A 58 8.55 11.98 -5.91
N SER A 59 9.41 12.55 -6.75
CA SER A 59 10.07 11.82 -7.84
C SER A 59 10.88 10.61 -7.34
N ASN A 60 11.62 10.74 -6.24
CA ASN A 60 12.37 9.63 -5.66
C ASN A 60 11.46 8.50 -5.17
N VAL A 61 10.31 8.83 -4.56
CA VAL A 61 9.32 7.83 -4.11
C VAL A 61 8.71 7.11 -5.30
N ILE A 62 8.26 7.85 -6.33
CA ILE A 62 7.70 7.25 -7.54
C ILE A 62 8.73 6.34 -8.23
N GLN A 63 9.98 6.79 -8.36
CA GLN A 63 11.05 5.95 -8.91
C GLN A 63 11.30 4.70 -8.07
N ALA A 64 11.24 4.80 -6.74
CA ALA A 64 11.38 3.65 -5.85
C ALA A 64 10.24 2.64 -6.03
N LEU A 65 9.00 3.12 -6.22
CA LEU A 65 7.85 2.27 -6.52
C LEU A 65 8.00 1.58 -7.87
N LEU A 66 8.27 2.34 -8.94
CA LEU A 66 8.37 1.81 -10.30
C LEU A 66 9.52 0.82 -10.51
N ASN A 67 10.59 0.95 -9.73
CA ASN A 67 11.73 0.01 -9.78
C ASN A 67 11.60 -1.17 -8.80
N SER A 68 10.52 -1.24 -8.03
CA SER A 68 10.30 -2.34 -7.08
C SER A 68 9.70 -3.55 -7.80
N PRO A 69 10.26 -4.77 -7.62
CA PRO A 69 9.66 -5.98 -8.16
C PRO A 69 8.35 -6.38 -7.48
N TYR A 70 7.98 -5.68 -6.41
CA TYR A 70 6.77 -5.90 -5.62
C TYR A 70 5.70 -4.83 -5.86
N VAL A 71 5.89 -4.00 -6.87
CA VAL A 71 4.87 -3.07 -7.37
C VAL A 71 4.43 -3.55 -8.74
N SER A 72 3.12 -3.66 -8.94
CA SER A 72 2.51 -4.09 -10.20
C SER A 72 1.63 -2.98 -10.74
N LEU A 73 1.96 -2.51 -11.94
CA LEU A 73 1.13 -1.54 -12.65
C LEU A 73 -0.04 -2.26 -13.30
N ILE A 74 -1.24 -1.74 -13.09
CA ILE A 74 -2.47 -2.24 -13.71
C ILE A 74 -3.23 -1.08 -14.33
N ASP A 75 -3.95 -1.36 -15.41
CA ASP A 75 -4.82 -0.42 -16.12
C ASP A 75 -6.28 -0.86 -15.95
N PRO A 76 -7.05 -0.25 -15.04
CA PRO A 76 -8.45 -0.58 -14.84
C PRO A 76 -9.28 -0.16 -16.06
N HIS A 77 -9.92 -1.12 -16.74
CA HIS A 77 -10.76 -0.84 -17.90
C HIS A 77 -12.22 -0.49 -17.53
N TYR A 78 -12.64 -0.82 -16.31
CA TYR A 78 -13.99 -0.57 -15.83
C TYR A 78 -13.96 0.38 -14.64
N HIS A 79 -14.86 1.38 -14.70
CA HIS A 79 -15.08 2.35 -13.64
C HIS A 79 -16.41 2.05 -12.96
N PHE A 80 -16.32 1.52 -11.74
CA PHE A 80 -17.50 1.06 -11.00
C PHE A 80 -18.27 2.18 -10.30
N HIS A 81 -17.62 3.32 -10.03
CA HIS A 81 -18.23 4.50 -9.37
C HIS A 81 -18.94 4.17 -8.06
N LEU A 82 -18.35 3.30 -7.24
CA LEU A 82 -18.95 2.83 -5.99
C LEU A 82 -18.90 3.86 -4.87
N ILE A 83 -17.98 4.83 -4.93
CA ILE A 83 -17.86 5.92 -3.98
C ILE A 83 -18.48 7.17 -4.60
N HIS A 84 -19.59 7.64 -3.98
CA HIS A 84 -20.29 8.84 -4.44
C HIS A 84 -19.89 10.10 -3.67
N ALA A 85 -19.39 9.93 -2.43
CA ALA A 85 -19.01 11.03 -1.55
C ALA A 85 -17.77 11.77 -2.06
N ASP A 86 -16.79 11.02 -2.55
CA ASP A 86 -15.63 11.52 -3.25
C ASP A 86 -15.39 10.67 -4.50
N LYS A 87 -15.49 11.29 -5.66
CA LYS A 87 -15.37 10.56 -6.93
C LYS A 87 -13.92 10.16 -7.23
N ASP A 88 -12.98 10.93 -6.72
CA ASP A 88 -11.55 10.69 -6.97
C ASP A 88 -11.06 9.43 -6.24
N ASP A 89 -11.71 9.05 -5.15
CA ASP A 89 -11.42 7.80 -4.43
C ASP A 89 -11.70 6.53 -5.27
N ASN A 90 -12.53 6.63 -6.32
CA ASN A 90 -12.89 5.48 -7.16
C ASN A 90 -11.70 4.86 -7.89
N LYS A 91 -10.65 5.61 -8.21
CA LYS A 91 -9.44 5.06 -8.85
C LYS A 91 -8.78 3.96 -8.01
N PHE A 92 -8.80 4.09 -6.67
CA PHE A 92 -8.29 3.05 -5.77
C PHE A 92 -9.18 1.82 -5.78
N VAL A 93 -10.50 2.02 -5.80
CA VAL A 93 -11.49 0.93 -5.87
C VAL A 93 -11.38 0.17 -7.18
N ASP A 94 -11.36 0.89 -8.31
CA ASP A 94 -11.27 0.31 -9.63
C ASP A 94 -9.96 -0.46 -9.81
N CYS A 95 -8.84 0.09 -9.33
CA CYS A 95 -7.55 -0.58 -9.30
C CYS A 95 -7.59 -1.86 -8.45
N ALA A 96 -8.17 -1.80 -7.25
CA ALA A 96 -8.24 -2.96 -6.36
C ALA A 96 -9.11 -4.09 -6.94
N ILE A 97 -10.23 -3.75 -7.56
CA ILE A 97 -11.10 -4.73 -8.22
C ILE A 97 -10.40 -5.34 -9.43
N ALA A 98 -9.80 -4.52 -10.29
CA ALA A 98 -9.10 -4.98 -11.48
C ALA A 98 -7.89 -5.86 -11.16
N ALA A 99 -7.18 -5.56 -10.06
CA ALA A 99 -6.06 -6.34 -9.56
C ALA A 99 -6.48 -7.64 -8.85
N GLY A 100 -7.75 -7.79 -8.48
CA GLY A 100 -8.18 -8.84 -7.56
C GLY A 100 -7.47 -8.73 -6.21
N ALA A 101 -7.30 -7.50 -5.70
CA ALA A 101 -6.57 -7.26 -4.47
C ALA A 101 -7.28 -7.88 -3.25
N ASP A 102 -6.49 -8.42 -2.32
CA ASP A 102 -7.00 -8.95 -1.07
C ASP A 102 -7.57 -7.83 -0.20
N TYR A 103 -6.90 -6.66 -0.24
CA TYR A 103 -7.30 -5.49 0.55
C TYR A 103 -7.08 -4.17 -0.20
N LEU A 104 -8.03 -3.25 0.00
CA LEU A 104 -7.79 -1.81 -0.14
C LEU A 104 -7.47 -1.27 1.26
N VAL A 105 -6.29 -0.66 1.40
CA VAL A 105 -5.82 -0.12 2.68
C VAL A 105 -6.06 1.38 2.72
N SER A 106 -7.01 1.83 3.52
CA SER A 106 -7.34 3.25 3.69
C SER A 106 -7.88 3.55 5.09
N ASN A 107 -7.54 4.73 5.60
CA ASN A 107 -8.12 5.28 6.83
C ASN A 107 -9.34 6.18 6.55
N ASP A 108 -9.65 6.43 5.28
CA ASP A 108 -10.74 7.33 4.91
C ASP A 108 -12.11 6.67 5.12
N ALA A 109 -13.02 7.45 5.71
CA ALA A 109 -14.38 7.01 5.97
C ALA A 109 -15.22 6.81 4.70
N HIS A 110 -14.87 7.44 3.57
CA HIS A 110 -15.57 7.29 2.31
C HIS A 110 -15.57 5.84 1.82
N PHE A 111 -14.51 5.10 2.08
CA PHE A 111 -14.41 3.68 1.69
C PHE A 111 -15.32 2.74 2.51
N LYS A 112 -15.90 3.19 3.64
CA LYS A 112 -16.79 2.36 4.46
C LYS A 112 -18.03 1.89 3.71
N VAL A 113 -18.49 2.65 2.71
CA VAL A 113 -19.63 2.27 1.87
C VAL A 113 -19.42 0.93 1.17
N LEU A 114 -18.17 0.56 0.88
CA LEU A 114 -17.83 -0.69 0.18
C LEU A 114 -18.21 -1.94 0.99
N SER A 115 -18.28 -1.84 2.32
CA SER A 115 -18.75 -2.95 3.17
C SER A 115 -20.21 -3.32 2.95
N THR A 116 -21.01 -2.40 2.41
CA THR A 116 -22.45 -2.61 2.12
C THR A 116 -22.69 -3.18 0.71
N ILE A 117 -21.64 -3.21 -0.13
CA ILE A 117 -21.74 -3.64 -1.52
C ILE A 117 -21.45 -5.15 -1.58
N SER A 118 -22.42 -5.91 -2.11
CA SER A 118 -22.31 -7.36 -2.22
C SER A 118 -21.47 -7.82 -3.41
N PHE A 119 -21.45 -7.03 -4.48
CA PHE A 119 -20.67 -7.31 -5.71
C PHE A 119 -20.37 -6.04 -6.50
N PRO A 120 -19.11 -5.82 -6.96
CA PRO A 120 -17.93 -6.59 -6.57
C PRO A 120 -17.62 -6.44 -5.07
N LYS A 121 -17.18 -7.52 -4.43
CA LYS A 121 -16.81 -7.48 -3.01
C LYS A 121 -15.36 -7.08 -2.86
N LEU A 122 -15.10 -6.02 -2.12
CA LEU A 122 -13.76 -5.53 -1.81
C LEU A 122 -13.59 -5.37 -0.30
N SER A 123 -12.54 -5.94 0.25
CA SER A 123 -12.22 -5.80 1.68
C SER A 123 -11.40 -4.54 1.91
N VAL A 124 -11.93 -3.65 2.75
CA VAL A 124 -11.21 -2.44 3.18
C VAL A 124 -10.72 -2.62 4.60
N ILE A 125 -9.44 -2.34 4.82
CA ILE A 125 -8.83 -2.34 6.16
C ILE A 125 -8.07 -1.03 6.39
N ASP A 126 -7.94 -0.63 7.65
CA ASP A 126 -7.15 0.53 8.00
C ASP A 126 -5.64 0.22 8.02
N LEU A 127 -4.83 1.27 8.02
CA LEU A 127 -3.37 1.16 7.98
C LEU A 127 -2.81 0.47 9.23
N ALA A 128 -3.45 0.64 10.40
CA ALA A 128 -3.02 0.00 11.63
C ALA A 128 -3.23 -1.52 11.55
N THR A 129 -4.41 -1.94 11.12
CA THR A 129 -4.75 -3.34 10.88
C THR A 129 -3.79 -3.99 9.88
N PHE A 130 -3.49 -3.31 8.76
CA PHE A 130 -2.53 -3.83 7.79
C PHE A 130 -1.11 -3.91 8.34
N SER A 131 -0.68 -2.92 9.12
CA SER A 131 0.60 -2.91 9.80
C SER A 131 0.76 -4.11 10.76
N ASP A 132 -0.28 -4.38 11.56
CA ASP A 132 -0.29 -5.53 12.49
C ASP A 132 -0.28 -6.87 11.75
N LEU A 133 -1.00 -6.96 10.63
CA LEU A 133 -1.01 -8.15 9.77
C LEU A 133 0.39 -8.46 9.21
N LEU A 134 1.16 -7.44 8.81
CA LEU A 134 2.53 -7.60 8.33
C LEU A 134 3.51 -8.05 9.40
N GLU A 135 3.21 -7.77 10.67
CA GLU A 135 4.03 -8.18 11.83
C GLU A 135 3.61 -9.53 12.41
N GLY A 136 2.61 -10.19 11.81
CA GLY A 136 2.07 -11.46 12.30
C GLY A 136 1.33 -11.32 13.63
N ARG A 137 0.95 -10.10 14.01
CA ARG A 137 0.08 -9.88 15.16
C ARG A 137 -1.31 -10.38 14.79
N LYS A 138 -1.83 -11.36 15.55
CA LYS A 138 -3.18 -11.88 15.33
C LYS A 138 -4.17 -10.73 15.46
N LEU A 139 -4.98 -10.53 14.42
CA LEU A 139 -6.18 -9.71 14.50
C LEU A 139 -7.09 -10.36 15.54
N TYR A 140 -7.14 -9.82 16.73
CA TYR A 140 -8.11 -10.23 17.75
C TYR A 140 -9.49 -9.70 17.34
N ASN A 141 -10.13 -10.35 16.38
CA ASN A 141 -11.59 -10.31 16.26
C ASN A 141 -12.09 -11.51 15.45
N THR A 142 -12.82 -12.37 16.20
CA THR A 142 -13.78 -13.40 15.79
C THR A 142 -13.26 -14.63 15.05
N SER A 143 -13.26 -15.72 15.85
CA SER A 143 -13.66 -17.10 15.51
C SER A 143 -13.14 -17.73 14.21
N SER A 144 -12.27 -18.62 14.43
CA SER A 144 -12.01 -19.94 13.90
C SER A 144 -10.58 -20.16 13.42
N SER A 145 -10.04 -21.21 13.99
CA SER A 145 -8.74 -21.80 13.77
C SER A 145 -8.46 -22.13 12.31
N ASP A 146 -7.28 -21.76 11.81
CA ASP A 146 -6.40 -22.69 11.14
C ASP A 146 -4.99 -22.10 11.01
N ASP A 147 -4.02 -22.89 11.45
CA ASP A 147 -2.60 -22.55 11.51
C ASP A 147 -1.97 -22.47 10.11
N LEU A 148 -1.29 -21.38 9.83
CA LEU A 148 -0.30 -21.32 8.74
C LEU A 148 1.07 -20.93 9.30
N MET A 149 1.94 -21.92 9.41
CA MET A 149 3.37 -21.77 9.68
C MET A 149 4.06 -21.05 8.53
N VAL A 150 4.78 -19.99 8.83
CA VAL A 150 5.65 -19.28 7.89
C VAL A 150 7.09 -19.71 8.13
N ASN A 151 7.73 -20.19 7.09
CA ASN A 151 9.11 -20.70 7.09
C ASN A 151 10.14 -19.55 7.04
N GLU A 152 11.12 -19.58 7.94
CA GLU A 152 12.17 -18.56 8.13
C GLU A 152 13.33 -18.56 7.10
N GLU A 153 13.31 -19.37 6.06
CA GLU A 153 14.50 -19.62 5.21
C GLU A 153 14.74 -18.65 4.04
N MET A 154 13.88 -17.65 3.82
CA MET A 154 14.03 -16.72 2.67
C MET A 154 14.72 -15.38 2.97
N VAL A 155 15.25 -15.17 4.16
CA VAL A 155 15.78 -13.86 4.62
C VAL A 155 17.17 -13.50 4.05
N GLY A 156 17.92 -14.46 3.52
CA GLY A 156 19.32 -14.27 3.14
C GLY A 156 19.60 -13.57 1.81
N TYR A 157 18.72 -13.67 0.83
CA TYR A 157 19.04 -13.27 -0.56
C TYR A 157 18.72 -11.80 -0.91
N TYR A 158 17.88 -11.13 -0.11
CA TYR A 158 17.34 -9.81 -0.45
C TYR A 158 18.07 -8.61 0.17
N ASN A 159 19.11 -8.84 0.96
CA ASN A 159 19.76 -7.79 1.77
C ASN A 159 20.68 -6.81 1.00
N SER A 160 21.10 -7.10 -0.24
CA SER A 160 22.05 -6.22 -0.94
C SER A 160 21.40 -5.17 -1.85
N PHE A 161 20.28 -5.51 -2.52
CA PHE A 161 19.59 -4.61 -3.45
C PHE A 161 18.70 -3.61 -2.71
N SER A 162 17.98 -4.09 -1.69
CA SER A 162 17.08 -3.29 -0.84
C SER A 162 17.85 -2.22 -0.04
N LYS A 163 19.06 -2.51 0.44
CA LYS A 163 19.88 -1.54 1.19
C LYS A 163 20.27 -0.30 0.37
N LYS A 164 20.53 -0.44 -0.93
CA LYS A 164 20.91 0.70 -1.79
C LYS A 164 19.74 1.63 -2.07
N MET A 165 18.55 1.09 -2.33
CA MET A 165 17.34 1.88 -2.61
C MET A 165 16.77 2.55 -1.35
N ILE A 166 16.70 1.81 -0.24
CA ILE A 166 16.32 2.39 1.06
C ILE A 166 17.27 3.53 1.46
N LEU A 167 18.57 3.43 1.14
CA LEU A 167 19.55 4.46 1.45
C LEU A 167 19.31 5.76 0.67
N VAL A 168 18.83 5.68 -0.58
CA VAL A 168 18.54 6.85 -1.42
C VAL A 168 17.31 7.58 -0.91
N VAL A 169 16.19 6.89 -0.71
CA VAL A 169 14.95 7.51 -0.19
C VAL A 169 15.16 8.02 1.23
N VAL A 170 15.88 7.26 2.05
CA VAL A 170 16.19 7.61 3.43
C VAL A 170 17.14 8.79 3.56
N ARG A 171 18.13 8.95 2.67
CA ARG A 171 18.99 10.15 2.64
C ARG A 171 18.21 11.40 2.23
N SER A 172 17.23 11.26 1.32
CA SER A 172 16.36 12.37 0.91
C SER A 172 15.38 12.79 2.02
N LEU A 173 15.01 11.88 2.93
CA LEU A 173 14.11 12.15 4.06
C LEU A 173 14.84 12.58 5.36
N GLN A 174 16.17 12.57 5.39
CA GLN A 174 16.97 13.03 6.56
C GLN A 174 17.14 14.55 6.65
N ILE A 175 16.50 15.32 5.76
CA ILE A 175 16.59 16.79 5.73
C ILE A 175 15.46 17.46 6.55
N PHE A 176 14.68 16.68 7.33
CA PHE A 176 13.71 17.23 8.28
C PHE A 176 13.83 16.57 9.66
#